data_c855c3dd6e92dd196fe22c3f3c7184c6
#
_entry.id   c855c3dd6e92dd196fe22c3f3c7184c6
#
_cell.length_a   1.000
_cell.length_b   1.000
_cell.length_c   1.000
_cell.angle_alpha   90.00
_cell.angle_beta   90.00
_cell.angle_gamma   90.00
#
_symmetry.space_group_name_H-M   'P 1'
#
loop_
_entity.id
_entity.type
_entity.pdbx_description
1 polymer ?
#
loop_
_entity_poly.entity_id
_entity_poly.type
_entity_poly.pdbx_seq_one_letter_code
_entity_poly.pdbx_strand_id
1 'polypeptide(L)'
;LYAEHLFKKLSAHYMRTEGSWIDSQKITRRFLTGKVKLNPKAFNLDDGSGLSKYNKITTKSIAKLLEYATKQDYFEVFYNSLPIAGKDGTLLKRFKNKPLYLNLRAKTGYIKGVSSLSGFFKGKDNETYVFSIIVNNHNYSIRSFIDRLLSKIYYY
;
A
#
# COMPACT_ATOMS: atom_id res chain seq x y z
N LEU A 1 -5.37 2.71 15.28
CA LEU A 1 -4.95 2.14 16.56
C LEU A 1 -3.98 0.96 16.36
N TYR A 2 -4.40 -0.18 15.77
CA TYR A 2 -3.55 -1.39 15.62
C TYR A 2 -2.23 -1.13 14.89
N ALA A 3 -2.23 -0.39 13.78
CA ALA A 3 -1.02 -0.11 13.02
C ALA A 3 0.02 0.66 13.86
N GLU A 4 -0.42 1.61 14.68
CA GLU A 4 0.46 2.33 15.61
C GLU A 4 1.04 1.42 16.70
N HIS A 5 0.21 0.54 17.27
CA HIS A 5 0.68 -0.41 18.27
C HIS A 5 1.70 -1.39 17.67
N LEU A 6 1.43 -1.93 16.48
CA LEU A 6 2.38 -2.79 15.78
C LEU A 6 3.68 -2.08 15.46
N PHE A 7 3.58 -0.81 15.03
CA PHE A 7 4.75 0.01 14.73
C PHE A 7 5.62 0.20 15.98
N LYS A 8 5.04 0.60 17.12
CA LYS A 8 5.78 0.70 18.39
C LYS A 8 6.28 -0.64 18.90
N LYS A 9 5.48 -1.71 18.76
CA LYS A 9 5.89 -3.06 19.16
C LYS A 9 7.11 -3.56 18.36
N LEU A 10 7.27 -3.11 17.10
CA LEU A 10 8.44 -3.41 16.30
C LEU A 10 9.73 -2.96 17.01
N SER A 11 9.80 -1.69 17.47
CA SER A 11 10.98 -1.22 18.18
C SER A 11 11.17 -1.88 19.54
N ALA A 12 10.09 -2.10 20.29
CA ALA A 12 10.16 -2.81 21.57
C ALA A 12 10.76 -4.22 21.41
N HIS A 13 10.37 -4.93 20.36
CA HIS A 13 10.89 -6.27 20.08
C HIS A 13 12.37 -6.27 19.71
N TYR A 14 12.79 -5.36 18.81
CA TYR A 14 14.18 -5.33 18.33
C TYR A 14 15.16 -4.67 19.30
N MET A 15 14.72 -3.65 20.05
CA MET A 15 15.59 -2.91 20.98
C MET A 15 15.55 -3.46 22.41
N ARG A 16 14.56 -4.33 22.73
CA ARG A 16 14.30 -4.85 24.09
C ARG A 16 14.07 -3.74 25.13
N THR A 17 13.42 -2.66 24.70
CA THR A 17 13.09 -1.47 25.50
C THR A 17 11.64 -1.09 25.28
N GLU A 18 11.16 -0.01 25.88
CA GLU A 18 9.86 0.54 25.55
C GLU A 18 9.79 0.93 24.06
N GLY A 19 8.67 0.62 23.40
CA GLY A 19 8.48 0.90 22.00
C GLY A 19 8.31 2.40 21.70
N SER A 20 9.10 2.91 20.77
CA SER A 20 9.06 4.32 20.34
C SER A 20 8.81 4.46 18.84
N TRP A 21 8.22 5.60 18.44
CA TRP A 21 8.07 5.93 17.01
C TRP A 21 9.43 6.12 16.35
N ILE A 22 10.34 6.83 17.00
CA ILE A 22 11.68 7.15 16.46
C ILE A 22 12.46 5.89 16.14
N ASP A 23 12.48 4.92 17.04
CA ASP A 23 13.23 3.69 16.82
C ASP A 23 12.53 2.78 15.81
N SER A 24 11.21 2.77 15.80
CA SER A 24 10.44 2.07 14.77
C SER A 24 10.67 2.65 13.37
N GLN A 25 10.76 3.98 13.25
CA GLN A 25 11.16 4.66 12.00
C GLN A 25 12.56 4.22 11.55
N LYS A 26 13.55 4.17 12.46
CA LYS A 26 14.92 3.73 12.16
C LYS A 26 14.94 2.27 11.67
N ILE A 27 14.25 1.37 12.38
CA ILE A 27 14.19 -0.06 12.03
C ILE A 27 13.52 -0.24 10.67
N THR A 28 12.35 0.38 10.47
CA THR A 28 11.62 0.30 9.20
C THR A 28 12.43 0.91 8.06
N ARG A 29 13.10 2.05 8.28
CA ARG A 29 13.99 2.65 7.28
C ARG A 29 15.13 1.71 6.90
N ARG A 30 15.79 1.06 7.88
CA ARG A 30 16.84 0.07 7.62
C ARG A 30 16.32 -1.12 6.79
N PHE A 31 15.12 -1.63 7.09
CA PHE A 31 14.48 -2.68 6.31
C PHE A 31 14.21 -2.22 4.86
N LEU A 32 13.58 -1.07 4.68
CA LEU A 32 13.23 -0.56 3.36
C LEU A 32 14.46 -0.27 2.48
N THR A 33 15.53 0.27 3.05
CA THR A 33 16.75 0.55 2.30
C THR A 33 17.64 -0.70 2.14
N GLY A 34 17.72 -1.53 3.16
CA GLY A 34 18.60 -2.70 3.17
C GLY A 34 18.03 -3.92 2.46
N LYS A 35 16.77 -4.30 2.74
CA LYS A 35 16.13 -5.49 2.15
C LYS A 35 15.35 -5.16 0.89
N VAL A 36 14.48 -4.14 0.92
CA VAL A 36 13.67 -3.75 -0.24
C VAL A 36 14.46 -2.93 -1.27
N LYS A 37 15.63 -2.42 -0.90
CA LYS A 37 16.52 -1.60 -1.75
C LYS A 37 15.85 -0.31 -2.27
N LEU A 38 15.05 0.34 -1.40
CA LEU A 38 14.50 1.65 -1.71
C LEU A 38 15.55 2.75 -1.60
N ASN A 39 15.43 3.77 -2.45
CA ASN A 39 16.21 4.99 -2.30
C ASN A 39 15.79 5.71 -0.99
N PRO A 40 16.72 6.00 -0.05
CA PRO A 40 16.40 6.66 1.21
C PRO A 40 15.82 8.07 1.06
N LYS A 41 16.00 8.72 -0.10
CA LYS A 41 15.39 10.03 -0.43
C LYS A 41 13.96 9.92 -0.98
N ALA A 42 13.47 8.72 -1.31
CA ALA A 42 12.17 8.50 -1.94
C ALA A 42 11.02 8.31 -0.94
N PHE A 43 11.31 8.36 0.37
CA PHE A 43 10.30 8.23 1.42
C PHE A 43 10.71 8.93 2.71
N ASN A 44 9.71 9.34 3.48
CA ASN A 44 9.80 9.75 4.88
C ASN A 44 8.72 9.01 5.67
N LEU A 45 9.10 8.41 6.79
CA LEU A 45 8.20 7.68 7.68
C LEU A 45 8.05 8.49 8.97
N ASP A 46 6.81 8.78 9.34
CA ASP A 46 6.50 9.52 10.56
C ASP A 46 5.69 8.65 11.53
N ASP A 47 4.66 7.96 11.04
CA ASP A 47 3.81 7.08 11.83
C ASP A 47 3.61 5.70 11.19
N GLY A 48 2.98 4.78 11.91
CA GLY A 48 2.64 3.45 11.41
C GLY A 48 1.27 3.37 10.74
N SER A 49 0.38 4.33 10.98
CA SER A 49 -1.00 4.33 10.47
C SER A 49 -1.16 4.98 9.11
N GLY A 50 -0.21 5.82 8.71
CA GLY A 50 -0.27 6.58 7.47
C GLY A 50 -1.16 7.83 7.56
N LEU A 51 -1.56 8.26 8.75
CA LEU A 51 -2.39 9.45 8.97
C LEU A 51 -1.58 10.75 9.05
N SER A 52 -0.31 10.65 9.40
CA SER A 52 0.55 11.82 9.47
C SER A 52 0.78 12.43 8.08
N LYS A 53 0.67 13.76 8.02
CA LYS A 53 0.99 14.55 6.82
C LYS A 53 2.48 14.58 6.49
N TYR A 54 3.33 14.17 7.43
CA TYR A 54 4.77 14.10 7.26
C TYR A 54 5.23 12.80 6.61
N ASN A 55 4.36 11.78 6.52
CA ASN A 55 4.64 10.62 5.69
C ASN A 55 4.74 11.03 4.21
N LYS A 56 5.82 10.66 3.57
CA LYS A 56 6.04 10.87 2.13
C LYS A 56 6.59 9.59 1.52
N ILE A 57 6.05 9.20 0.38
CA ILE A 57 6.52 8.01 -0.34
C ILE A 57 6.20 8.15 -1.83
N THR A 58 7.09 7.67 -2.69
CA THR A 58 6.82 7.61 -4.13
C THR A 58 6.00 6.36 -4.47
N THR A 59 5.20 6.42 -5.52
CA THR A 59 4.47 5.25 -6.06
C THR A 59 5.42 4.13 -6.45
N LYS A 60 6.58 4.46 -7.02
CA LYS A 60 7.65 3.50 -7.32
C LYS A 60 8.15 2.76 -6.07
N SER A 61 8.27 3.45 -4.94
CA SER A 61 8.69 2.82 -3.68
C SER A 61 7.64 1.84 -3.16
N ILE A 62 6.35 2.19 -3.23
CA ILE A 62 5.27 1.28 -2.85
C ILE A 62 5.23 0.06 -3.79
N ALA A 63 5.33 0.27 -5.10
CA ALA A 63 5.36 -0.83 -6.08
C ALA A 63 6.54 -1.78 -5.81
N LYS A 64 7.74 -1.27 -5.54
CA LYS A 64 8.90 -2.10 -5.16
C LYS A 64 8.69 -2.87 -3.86
N LEU A 65 8.04 -2.26 -2.87
CA LEU A 65 7.72 -2.96 -1.61
C LEU A 65 6.72 -4.09 -1.85
N LEU A 66 5.70 -3.87 -2.67
CA LEU A 66 4.74 -4.91 -3.04
C LEU A 66 5.40 -6.01 -3.87
N GLU A 67 6.27 -5.66 -4.83
CA GLU A 67 7.08 -6.64 -5.58
C GLU A 67 8.01 -7.44 -4.64
N TYR A 68 8.64 -6.80 -3.64
CA TYR A 68 9.41 -7.50 -2.64
C TYR A 68 8.55 -8.52 -1.88
N ALA A 69 7.32 -8.14 -1.52
CA ALA A 69 6.40 -9.02 -0.81
C ALA A 69 6.04 -10.28 -1.61
N THR A 70 5.92 -10.20 -2.96
CA THR A 70 5.62 -11.39 -3.79
C THR A 70 6.67 -12.49 -3.72
N LYS A 71 7.88 -12.16 -3.27
CA LYS A 71 9.02 -13.08 -3.17
C LYS A 71 9.21 -13.67 -1.76
N GLN A 72 8.24 -13.44 -0.86
CA GLN A 72 8.33 -13.85 0.55
C GLN A 72 7.35 -14.96 0.86
N ASP A 73 7.71 -15.85 1.77
CA ASP A 73 6.88 -16.99 2.20
C ASP A 73 5.51 -16.57 2.77
N TYR A 74 5.41 -15.36 3.33
CA TYR A 74 4.15 -14.81 3.85
C TYR A 74 3.26 -14.17 2.77
N PHE A 75 3.65 -14.20 1.49
CA PHE A 75 2.93 -13.46 0.45
C PHE A 75 1.45 -13.85 0.35
N GLU A 76 1.13 -15.12 0.38
CA GLU A 76 -0.25 -15.62 0.30
C GLU A 76 -1.13 -15.05 1.43
N VAL A 77 -0.60 -15.02 2.66
CA VAL A 77 -1.32 -14.45 3.81
C VAL A 77 -1.53 -12.95 3.63
N PHE A 78 -0.48 -12.24 3.21
CA PHE A 78 -0.56 -10.80 2.93
C PHE A 78 -1.55 -10.50 1.79
N TYR A 79 -1.45 -11.19 0.66
CA TYR A 79 -2.32 -11.03 -0.49
C TYR A 79 -3.79 -11.27 -0.14
N ASN A 80 -4.06 -12.32 0.64
CA ASN A 80 -5.41 -12.67 1.07
C ASN A 80 -5.99 -11.71 2.14
N SER A 81 -5.15 -10.94 2.83
CA SER A 81 -5.58 -9.90 3.77
C SER A 81 -6.08 -8.62 3.09
N LEU A 82 -5.80 -8.44 1.79
CA LEU A 82 -6.19 -7.24 1.06
C LEU A 82 -7.66 -7.32 0.61
N PRO A 83 -8.42 -6.21 0.72
CA PRO A 83 -9.78 -6.10 0.17
C PRO A 83 -9.86 -6.47 -1.31
N ILE A 84 -10.93 -7.16 -1.68
CA ILE A 84 -11.21 -7.60 -3.06
C ILE A 84 -12.19 -6.62 -3.72
N ALA A 85 -11.88 -6.20 -4.94
CA ALA A 85 -12.74 -5.32 -5.74
C ALA A 85 -14.14 -5.89 -5.92
N GLY A 86 -15.16 -5.10 -5.52
CA GLY A 86 -16.56 -5.44 -5.62
C GLY A 86 -17.07 -6.45 -4.58
N LYS A 87 -16.22 -6.96 -3.69
CA LYS A 87 -16.58 -8.02 -2.74
C LYS A 87 -16.58 -7.58 -1.28
N ASP A 88 -15.49 -6.95 -0.82
CA ASP A 88 -15.35 -6.66 0.61
C ASP A 88 -14.61 -5.35 0.92
N GLY A 89 -14.52 -5.04 2.21
CA GLY A 89 -13.79 -3.92 2.77
C GLY A 89 -14.07 -2.59 2.06
N THR A 90 -13.04 -1.79 1.90
CA THR A 90 -13.11 -0.47 1.25
C THR A 90 -13.34 -0.55 -0.27
N LEU A 91 -13.27 -1.73 -0.85
CA LEU A 91 -13.48 -1.99 -2.28
C LEU A 91 -14.86 -2.59 -2.60
N LEU A 92 -15.71 -2.88 -1.60
CA LEU A 92 -17.05 -3.49 -1.76
C LEU A 92 -17.91 -2.83 -2.85
N LYS A 93 -17.88 -1.51 -2.97
CA LYS A 93 -18.67 -0.74 -3.92
C LYS A 93 -17.87 -0.25 -5.14
N ARG A 94 -16.63 -0.73 -5.31
CA ARG A 94 -15.73 -0.30 -6.38
C ARG A 94 -15.56 -1.39 -7.44
N PHE A 95 -15.23 -1.01 -8.67
CA PHE A 95 -14.98 -1.89 -9.82
C PHE A 95 -16.16 -2.78 -10.25
N LYS A 96 -17.37 -2.55 -9.74
CA LYS A 96 -18.55 -3.32 -10.18
C LYS A 96 -18.76 -3.18 -11.70
N ASN A 97 -19.02 -4.31 -12.36
CA ASN A 97 -19.21 -4.39 -13.82
C ASN A 97 -17.98 -3.90 -14.63
N LYS A 98 -16.78 -4.08 -14.09
CA LYS A 98 -15.50 -3.72 -14.72
C LYS A 98 -14.59 -4.93 -14.76
N PRO A 99 -13.58 -4.95 -15.65
CA PRO A 99 -12.69 -6.11 -15.84
C PRO A 99 -11.94 -6.53 -14.57
N LEU A 100 -11.73 -5.61 -13.63
CA LEU A 100 -11.05 -5.87 -12.36
C LEU A 100 -11.97 -6.32 -11.22
N TYR A 101 -13.28 -6.52 -11.49
CA TYR A 101 -14.22 -7.07 -10.52
C TYR A 101 -13.79 -8.46 -10.05
N LEU A 102 -13.72 -8.69 -8.76
CA LEU A 102 -13.21 -9.91 -8.09
C LEU A 102 -11.75 -10.28 -8.41
N ASN A 103 -11.08 -9.51 -9.25
CA ASN A 103 -9.72 -9.76 -9.70
C ASN A 103 -8.70 -8.89 -8.93
N LEU A 104 -9.03 -7.61 -8.69
CA LEU A 104 -8.12 -6.69 -8.04
C LEU A 104 -8.20 -6.82 -6.52
N ARG A 105 -7.02 -6.89 -5.88
CA ARG A 105 -6.85 -6.82 -4.42
C ARG A 105 -5.98 -5.63 -4.06
N ALA A 106 -6.47 -4.72 -3.23
CA ALA A 106 -5.72 -3.50 -2.95
C ALA A 106 -6.09 -2.84 -1.62
N LYS A 107 -5.15 -2.07 -1.09
CA LYS A 107 -5.35 -1.17 0.04
C LYS A 107 -5.59 0.25 -0.44
N THR A 108 -6.66 0.87 0.06
CA THR A 108 -6.95 2.28 -0.14
C THR A 108 -6.22 3.15 0.89
N GLY A 109 -5.87 4.38 0.53
CA GLY A 109 -5.48 5.42 1.45
C GLY A 109 -6.27 6.70 1.19
N TYR A 110 -6.61 7.40 2.27
CA TYR A 110 -7.26 8.70 2.18
C TYR A 110 -6.89 9.59 3.38
N ILE A 111 -6.39 10.76 3.06
CA ILE A 111 -6.34 11.92 3.96
C ILE A 111 -6.83 13.14 3.17
N LYS A 112 -7.14 14.25 3.84
CA LYS A 112 -7.63 15.46 3.15
C LYS A 112 -6.67 15.87 2.02
N GLY A 113 -7.18 15.89 0.78
CA GLY A 113 -6.43 16.25 -0.42
C GLY A 113 -5.54 15.15 -1.01
N VAL A 114 -5.48 13.95 -0.40
CA VAL A 114 -4.69 12.83 -0.93
C VAL A 114 -5.51 11.55 -0.95
N SER A 115 -5.53 10.88 -2.09
CA SER A 115 -6.13 9.54 -2.24
C SER A 115 -5.13 8.58 -2.85
N SER A 116 -5.13 7.34 -2.40
CA SER A 116 -4.26 6.31 -2.96
C SER A 116 -4.97 4.98 -3.13
N LEU A 117 -4.43 4.16 -4.04
CA LEU A 117 -4.77 2.76 -4.22
C LEU A 117 -3.53 2.02 -4.68
N SER A 118 -3.15 0.97 -3.95
CA SER A 118 -1.99 0.16 -4.28
C SER A 118 -2.28 -1.31 -3.99
N GLY A 119 -1.79 -2.20 -4.84
CA GLY A 119 -2.07 -3.63 -4.71
C GLY A 119 -1.72 -4.42 -5.95
N PHE A 120 -2.55 -5.42 -6.25
CA PHE A 120 -2.31 -6.43 -7.26
C PHE A 120 -3.57 -6.67 -8.09
N PHE A 121 -3.39 -7.07 -9.35
CA PHE A 121 -4.43 -7.66 -10.18
C PHE A 121 -3.81 -8.67 -11.16
N LYS A 122 -4.61 -9.61 -11.64
CA LYS A 122 -4.20 -10.51 -12.73
C LYS A 122 -4.55 -9.88 -14.07
N GLY A 123 -3.57 -9.81 -14.97
CA GLY A 123 -3.76 -9.41 -16.36
C GLY A 123 -4.49 -10.47 -17.18
N LYS A 124 -4.74 -10.17 -18.46
CA LYS A 124 -5.32 -11.12 -19.42
C LYS A 124 -4.40 -12.30 -19.72
N ASP A 125 -3.11 -12.09 -19.60
CA ASP A 125 -2.05 -13.09 -19.69
C ASP A 125 -1.92 -13.99 -18.46
N ASN A 126 -2.82 -13.81 -17.47
CA ASN A 126 -2.82 -14.48 -16.16
C ASN A 126 -1.61 -14.13 -15.27
N GLU A 127 -0.78 -13.17 -15.66
CA GLU A 127 0.32 -12.68 -14.85
C GLU A 127 -0.18 -11.74 -13.73
N THR A 128 0.53 -11.72 -12.61
CA THR A 128 0.21 -10.84 -11.50
C THR A 128 0.92 -9.50 -11.63
N TYR A 129 0.16 -8.45 -11.80
CA TYR A 129 0.65 -7.08 -11.88
C TYR A 129 0.58 -6.38 -10.53
N VAL A 130 1.66 -5.67 -10.21
CA VAL A 130 1.74 -4.76 -9.07
C VAL A 130 1.44 -3.34 -9.53
N PHE A 131 0.64 -2.61 -8.77
CA PHE A 131 0.36 -1.20 -9.08
C PHE A 131 0.36 -0.33 -7.83
N SER A 132 0.65 0.96 -8.02
CA SER A 132 0.51 2.00 -7.00
C SER A 132 0.12 3.32 -7.63
N ILE A 133 -0.96 3.92 -7.13
CA ILE A 133 -1.48 5.22 -7.56
C ILE A 133 -1.62 6.10 -6.33
N ILE A 134 -1.08 7.32 -6.40
CA ILE A 134 -1.26 8.39 -5.40
C ILE A 134 -1.69 9.64 -6.15
N VAL A 135 -2.80 10.23 -5.72
CA VAL A 135 -3.30 11.51 -6.24
C VAL A 135 -3.29 12.53 -5.11
N ASN A 136 -2.56 13.62 -5.31
CA ASN A 136 -2.43 14.70 -4.35
C ASN A 136 -3.22 15.94 -4.80
N ASN A 137 -3.47 16.86 -3.86
CA ASN A 137 -4.04 18.18 -4.11
C ASN A 137 -5.40 18.16 -4.82
N HIS A 138 -6.24 17.17 -4.50
CA HIS A 138 -7.60 17.10 -5.02
C HIS A 138 -8.62 17.54 -3.96
N ASN A 139 -9.67 18.21 -4.40
CA ASN A 139 -10.80 18.67 -3.57
C ASN A 139 -12.13 17.98 -3.91
N TYR A 140 -12.10 16.99 -4.79
CA TYR A 140 -13.26 16.19 -5.23
C TYR A 140 -12.95 14.69 -5.19
N SER A 141 -13.97 13.87 -5.34
CA SER A 141 -13.80 12.42 -5.32
C SER A 141 -13.04 11.92 -6.56
N ILE A 142 -11.85 11.39 -6.35
CA ILE A 142 -10.98 10.85 -7.40
C ILE A 142 -11.13 9.33 -7.60
N ARG A 143 -11.98 8.68 -6.80
CA ARG A 143 -12.13 7.21 -6.80
C ARG A 143 -12.52 6.65 -8.16
N SER A 144 -13.55 7.25 -8.79
CA SER A 144 -14.03 6.80 -10.11
C SER A 144 -12.99 7.02 -11.22
N PHE A 145 -12.14 8.03 -11.10
CA PHE A 145 -11.02 8.24 -12.02
C PHE A 145 -9.98 7.12 -11.88
N ILE A 146 -9.56 6.78 -10.66
CA ILE A 146 -8.63 5.67 -10.39
C ILE A 146 -9.20 4.35 -10.93
N ASP A 147 -10.50 4.08 -10.70
CA ASP A 147 -11.15 2.86 -11.16
C ASP A 147 -11.20 2.75 -12.70
N ARG A 148 -11.44 3.87 -13.38
CA ARG A 148 -11.41 3.93 -14.85
C ARG A 148 -10.00 3.77 -15.40
N LEU A 149 -9.01 4.44 -14.78
CA LEU A 149 -7.60 4.33 -15.19
C LEU A 149 -7.11 2.89 -15.12
N LEU A 150 -7.30 2.21 -13.99
CA LEU A 150 -6.91 0.82 -13.81
C LEU A 150 -7.67 -0.13 -14.76
N SER A 151 -8.98 0.12 -14.96
CA SER A 151 -9.77 -0.65 -15.91
C SER A 151 -9.26 -0.51 -17.36
N LYS A 152 -8.72 0.65 -17.73
CA LYS A 152 -8.07 0.83 -19.04
C LYS A 152 -6.74 0.07 -19.12
N ILE A 153 -5.90 0.20 -18.08
CA ILE A 153 -4.59 -0.51 -18.02
C ILE A 153 -4.76 -2.02 -18.17
N TYR A 154 -5.84 -2.60 -17.65
CA TYR A 154 -6.13 -4.03 -17.78
C TYR A 154 -6.24 -4.50 -19.24
N TYR A 155 -6.56 -3.62 -20.18
CA TYR A 155 -6.74 -3.98 -21.60
C TYR A 155 -5.46 -3.84 -22.43
N TYR A 156 -4.40 -3.27 -21.88
CA TYR A 156 -3.08 -3.19 -22.52
C TYR A 156 -2.19 -4.37 -22.12
#